data_797ff987bd1114edae9296169cff70ce
#
_entry.id   797ff987bd1114edae9296169cff70ce
#
_cell.length_a   1.000
_cell.length_b   1.000
_cell.length_c   1.000
_cell.angle_alpha   90.00
_cell.angle_beta   90.00
_cell.angle_gamma   90.00
#
_symmetry.space_group_name_H-M   'P 1'
#
loop_
_entity.id
_entity.type
_entity.pdbx_description
1 polymer ?
#
loop_
_entity_poly.entity_id
_entity_poly.type
_entity_poly.pdbx_seq_one_letter_code
_entity_poly.pdbx_strand_id
1 'polypeptide(L)'
;MPIRPEPSAVVGWGSITPLGGDPDSTWQAFRDGQSGIQSLKDDWSMDLPVRIGGRVPPSALESLSPLLQRRSDRCAQLALLAARQAWTMASSLTDGIHPSRIAVVLGTGIGGLSTMHEQHLQLTEGGPDRVNPLTVPMLIPDAPAGQVAIDLGIQGGAHTPVS
;
A
#
# COMPACT_ATOMS: atom_id res chain seq x y z
N MET A 1 18.81 -27.22 22.64
CA MET A 1 19.15 -27.54 21.26
C MET A 1 18.92 -26.26 20.44
N PRO A 2 19.91 -25.67 19.78
CA PRO A 2 19.67 -24.48 18.97
C PRO A 2 18.73 -24.85 17.82
N ILE A 3 17.61 -24.15 17.70
CA ILE A 3 16.69 -24.25 16.58
C ILE A 3 17.47 -23.74 15.35
N ARG A 4 17.83 -24.63 14.44
CA ARG A 4 18.33 -24.21 13.13
C ARG A 4 17.13 -23.62 12.37
N PRO A 5 17.19 -22.36 11.92
CA PRO A 5 16.11 -21.83 11.09
C PRO A 5 16.02 -22.68 9.81
N GLU A 6 14.82 -23.15 9.52
CA GLU A 6 14.52 -23.77 8.22
C GLU A 6 14.75 -22.73 7.12
N PRO A 7 15.30 -23.13 5.96
CA PRO A 7 15.50 -22.21 4.86
C PRO A 7 14.14 -21.69 4.37
N SER A 8 14.05 -20.35 4.18
CA SER A 8 12.88 -19.71 3.63
C SER A 8 13.14 -19.30 2.18
N ALA A 9 12.12 -19.40 1.31
CA ALA A 9 12.20 -19.01 -0.08
C ALA A 9 11.24 -17.83 -0.37
N VAL A 10 11.72 -16.85 -1.15
CA VAL A 10 10.86 -15.83 -1.75
C VAL A 10 10.27 -16.40 -3.03
N VAL A 11 8.95 -16.53 -3.08
CA VAL A 11 8.22 -17.17 -4.17
C VAL A 11 7.41 -16.21 -5.04
N GLY A 12 7.31 -14.95 -4.62
CA GLY A 12 6.64 -13.91 -5.37
C GLY A 12 6.97 -12.52 -4.83
N TRP A 13 6.90 -11.53 -5.68
CA TRP A 13 7.10 -10.12 -5.31
C TRP A 13 6.18 -9.22 -6.11
N GLY A 14 5.91 -8.05 -5.56
CA GLY A 14 5.15 -6.99 -6.20
C GLY A 14 5.71 -5.63 -5.81
N SER A 15 5.58 -4.66 -6.68
CA SER A 15 6.02 -3.30 -6.41
C SER A 15 5.14 -2.26 -7.09
N ILE A 16 4.91 -1.17 -6.37
CA ILE A 16 4.25 0.03 -6.89
C ILE A 16 5.19 1.19 -6.55
N THR A 17 5.79 1.78 -7.56
CA THR A 17 6.84 2.78 -7.38
C THR A 17 6.60 4.00 -8.27
N PRO A 18 7.32 5.11 -8.03
CA PRO A 18 7.32 6.23 -8.98
C PRO A 18 7.89 5.91 -10.36
N LEU A 19 8.56 4.77 -10.52
CA LEU A 19 9.11 4.29 -11.81
C LEU A 19 8.14 3.39 -12.56
N GLY A 20 7.21 2.73 -11.86
CA GLY A 20 6.27 1.81 -12.50
C GLY A 20 5.20 1.27 -11.56
N GLY A 21 4.13 0.77 -12.13
CA GLY A 21 3.00 0.18 -11.41
C GLY A 21 3.13 -1.34 -11.17
N ASP A 22 4.26 -1.94 -11.54
CA ASP A 22 4.59 -3.35 -11.37
C ASP A 22 6.12 -3.56 -11.32
N PRO A 23 6.60 -4.77 -10.93
CA PRO A 23 8.02 -5.06 -10.85
C PRO A 23 8.77 -4.90 -12.18
N ASP A 24 8.18 -5.33 -13.29
CA ASP A 24 8.85 -5.35 -14.59
C ASP A 24 9.06 -3.94 -15.11
N SER A 25 8.02 -3.09 -15.08
CA SER A 25 8.11 -1.69 -15.46
C SER A 25 9.07 -0.91 -14.55
N THR A 26 9.03 -1.17 -13.24
CA THR A 26 9.97 -0.58 -12.28
C THR A 26 11.41 -0.96 -12.61
N TRP A 27 11.67 -2.25 -12.85
CA TRP A 27 13.00 -2.76 -13.17
C TRP A 27 13.52 -2.22 -14.49
N GLN A 28 12.66 -2.18 -15.54
CA GLN A 28 13.03 -1.63 -16.83
C GLN A 28 13.42 -0.16 -16.73
N ALA A 29 12.59 0.66 -16.07
CA ALA A 29 12.89 2.08 -15.86
C ALA A 29 14.20 2.29 -15.06
N PHE A 30 14.46 1.43 -14.06
CA PHE A 30 15.70 1.46 -13.30
C PHE A 30 16.92 1.14 -14.20
N ARG A 31 16.83 0.10 -15.04
CA ARG A 31 17.90 -0.27 -15.99
C ARG A 31 18.17 0.82 -17.02
N ASP A 32 17.13 1.54 -17.43
CA ASP A 32 17.22 2.64 -18.39
C ASP A 32 17.75 3.94 -17.75
N GLY A 33 18.08 3.90 -16.44
CA GLY A 33 18.58 5.07 -15.71
C GLY A 33 17.53 6.16 -15.50
N GLN A 34 16.23 5.82 -15.60
CA GLN A 34 15.15 6.77 -15.38
C GLN A 34 15.05 7.17 -13.90
N SER A 35 14.74 8.44 -13.65
CA SER A 35 14.46 8.93 -12.30
C SER A 35 12.96 8.96 -12.05
N GLY A 36 12.52 8.36 -10.95
CA GLY A 36 11.17 8.50 -10.44
C GLY A 36 10.92 9.83 -9.72
N ILE A 37 11.97 10.64 -9.53
CA ILE A 37 11.86 11.96 -8.91
C ILE A 37 11.52 12.98 -9.98
N GLN A 38 10.46 13.74 -9.77
CA GLN A 38 9.93 14.73 -10.71
C GLN A 38 9.68 16.07 -10.00
N SER A 39 9.62 17.15 -10.77
CA SER A 39 9.18 18.44 -10.26
C SER A 39 7.70 18.39 -9.87
N LEU A 40 7.41 18.84 -8.67
CA LEU A 40 6.04 19.05 -8.20
C LEU A 40 5.51 20.34 -8.81
N LYS A 41 4.35 20.27 -9.46
CA LYS A 41 3.72 21.40 -10.18
C LYS A 41 2.35 21.77 -9.60
N ASP A 42 1.99 21.19 -8.46
CA ASP A 42 0.74 21.49 -7.79
C ASP A 42 0.82 22.82 -7.06
N ASP A 43 -0.29 23.54 -6.96
CA ASP A 43 -0.37 24.85 -6.32
C ASP A 43 0.18 24.83 -4.88
N TRP A 44 -0.16 23.78 -4.11
CA TRP A 44 0.33 23.61 -2.74
C TRP A 44 1.84 23.45 -2.64
N SER A 45 2.52 23.03 -3.72
CA SER A 45 3.96 22.84 -3.75
C SER A 45 4.75 24.11 -4.09
N MET A 46 4.08 25.15 -4.57
CA MET A 46 4.73 26.35 -5.09
C MET A 46 5.49 27.14 -4.02
N ASP A 47 5.00 27.11 -2.79
CA ASP A 47 5.63 27.81 -1.65
C ASP A 47 6.63 26.94 -0.87
N LEU A 48 6.84 25.67 -1.31
CA LEU A 48 7.80 24.81 -0.66
C LEU A 48 9.24 25.14 -1.06
N PRO A 49 10.20 25.04 -0.13
CA PRO A 49 11.62 25.23 -0.43
C PRO A 49 12.18 24.12 -1.32
N VAL A 50 11.56 22.93 -1.32
CA VAL A 50 11.91 21.78 -2.17
C VAL A 50 10.66 21.38 -2.96
N ARG A 51 10.80 21.36 -4.29
CA ARG A 51 9.68 21.10 -5.22
C ARG A 51 9.91 19.88 -6.10
N ILE A 52 10.52 18.86 -5.54
CA ILE A 52 10.72 17.58 -6.20
C ILE A 52 10.17 16.45 -5.32
N GLY A 53 9.68 15.39 -5.95
CA GLY A 53 9.16 14.22 -5.23
C GLY A 53 8.94 13.04 -6.16
N GLY A 54 8.95 11.84 -5.59
CA GLY A 54 8.59 10.61 -6.27
C GLY A 54 7.10 10.34 -6.11
N ARG A 55 6.34 10.42 -7.20
CA ARG A 55 4.90 10.12 -7.21
C ARG A 55 4.62 8.85 -7.97
N VAL A 56 3.91 7.95 -7.36
CA VAL A 56 3.33 6.80 -8.07
C VAL A 56 2.35 7.32 -9.13
N PRO A 57 2.45 6.89 -10.39
CA PRO A 57 1.55 7.31 -11.45
C PRO A 57 0.09 7.00 -11.09
N PRO A 58 -0.87 7.89 -11.40
CA PRO A 58 -2.29 7.64 -11.16
C PRO A 58 -2.79 6.35 -11.82
N SER A 59 -2.26 6.01 -13.00
CA SER A 59 -2.58 4.77 -13.74
C SER A 59 -2.31 3.50 -12.93
N ALA A 60 -1.37 3.50 -12.01
CA ALA A 60 -1.11 2.36 -11.14
C ALA A 60 -2.30 1.98 -10.25
N LEU A 61 -3.22 2.91 -9.98
CA LEU A 61 -4.42 2.68 -9.17
C LEU A 61 -5.67 2.31 -9.98
N GLU A 62 -5.63 2.37 -11.30
CA GLU A 62 -6.80 2.15 -12.17
C GLU A 62 -7.40 0.74 -12.03
N SER A 63 -6.61 -0.24 -11.61
CA SER A 63 -7.08 -1.61 -11.35
C SER A 63 -7.89 -1.75 -10.06
N LEU A 64 -7.89 -0.74 -9.18
CA LEU A 64 -8.73 -0.71 -7.99
C LEU A 64 -10.12 -0.18 -8.29
N SER A 65 -11.15 -0.87 -7.81
CA SER A 65 -12.51 -0.39 -7.95
C SER A 65 -12.69 0.99 -7.28
N PRO A 66 -13.57 1.86 -7.82
CA PRO A 66 -13.85 3.17 -7.20
C PRO A 66 -14.35 3.07 -5.75
N LEU A 67 -15.02 1.97 -5.41
CA LEU A 67 -15.47 1.72 -4.04
C LEU A 67 -14.27 1.49 -3.10
N LEU A 68 -13.32 0.68 -3.51
CA LEU A 68 -12.12 0.39 -2.73
C LEU A 68 -11.26 1.63 -2.56
N GLN A 69 -11.07 2.42 -3.63
CA GLN A 69 -10.34 3.69 -3.56
C GLN A 69 -10.97 4.68 -2.55
N ARG A 70 -12.31 4.74 -2.45
CA ARG A 70 -12.99 5.61 -1.49
C ARG A 70 -13.00 5.11 -0.05
N ARG A 71 -12.76 3.82 0.17
CA ARG A 71 -12.83 3.18 1.50
C ARG A 71 -11.48 2.79 2.07
N SER A 72 -10.41 3.13 1.39
CA SER A 72 -9.05 2.82 1.84
C SER A 72 -8.12 4.02 1.66
N ASP A 73 -7.23 4.22 2.63
CA ASP A 73 -6.15 5.18 2.50
C ASP A 73 -5.18 4.77 1.38
N ARG A 74 -4.44 5.74 0.86
CA ARG A 74 -3.47 5.49 -0.20
C ARG A 74 -2.42 4.44 0.17
N CYS A 75 -1.96 4.41 1.41
CA CYS A 75 -1.00 3.40 1.85
C CYS A 75 -1.58 1.97 1.73
N ALA A 76 -2.86 1.78 2.07
CA ALA A 76 -3.54 0.50 1.90
C ALA A 76 -3.76 0.15 0.43
N GLN A 77 -4.08 1.13 -0.42
CA GLN A 77 -4.23 0.93 -1.87
C GLN A 77 -2.93 0.42 -2.50
N LEU A 78 -1.79 1.05 -2.17
CA LEU A 78 -0.48 0.65 -2.69
C LEU A 78 -0.07 -0.73 -2.19
N ALA A 79 -0.26 -1.00 -0.89
CA ALA A 79 0.02 -2.29 -0.29
C ALA A 79 -0.79 -3.42 -0.95
N LEU A 80 -2.09 -3.20 -1.18
CA LEU A 80 -2.97 -4.17 -1.80
C LEU A 80 -2.55 -4.50 -3.24
N LEU A 81 -2.20 -3.49 -4.03
CA LEU A 81 -1.75 -3.70 -5.40
C LEU A 81 -0.45 -4.52 -5.46
N ALA A 82 0.54 -4.16 -4.63
CA ALA A 82 1.79 -4.91 -4.55
C ALA A 82 1.56 -6.34 -4.05
N ALA A 83 0.69 -6.53 -3.05
CA ALA A 83 0.34 -7.85 -2.53
C ALA A 83 -0.34 -8.73 -3.59
N ARG A 84 -1.26 -8.19 -4.39
CA ARG A 84 -1.90 -8.92 -5.50
C ARG A 84 -0.90 -9.39 -6.54
N GLN A 85 0.09 -8.58 -6.88
CA GLN A 85 1.16 -8.96 -7.82
C GLN A 85 1.99 -10.11 -7.27
N ALA A 86 2.45 -9.99 -6.02
CA ALA A 86 3.22 -11.04 -5.34
C ALA A 86 2.41 -12.35 -5.23
N TRP A 87 1.14 -12.25 -4.88
CA TRP A 87 0.24 -13.39 -4.76
C TRP A 87 0.00 -14.09 -6.10
N THR A 88 -0.22 -13.32 -7.16
CA THR A 88 -0.40 -13.87 -8.50
C THR A 88 0.85 -14.63 -8.97
N MET A 89 2.03 -14.09 -8.70
CA MET A 89 3.30 -14.75 -9.03
C MET A 89 3.48 -16.06 -8.26
N ALA A 90 3.09 -16.08 -6.97
CA ALA A 90 3.22 -17.22 -6.08
C ALA A 90 2.08 -18.26 -6.22
N SER A 91 1.05 -18.02 -7.02
CA SER A 91 -0.22 -18.75 -7.01
C SER A 91 -0.06 -20.27 -7.12
N SER A 92 0.82 -20.75 -8.02
CA SER A 92 1.05 -22.18 -8.22
C SER A 92 1.74 -22.87 -7.02
N LEU A 93 2.41 -22.09 -6.15
CA LEU A 93 3.14 -22.60 -4.98
C LEU A 93 2.30 -22.46 -3.70
N THR A 94 1.28 -21.63 -3.73
CA THR A 94 0.36 -21.42 -2.60
C THR A 94 -0.92 -22.24 -2.71
N ASP A 95 -1.14 -22.87 -3.86
CA ASP A 95 -2.29 -23.74 -4.08
C ASP A 95 -2.29 -24.91 -3.08
N GLY A 96 -3.46 -25.14 -2.47
CA GLY A 96 -3.62 -26.17 -1.44
C GLY A 96 -3.16 -25.79 -0.03
N ILE A 97 -2.56 -24.63 0.18
CA ILE A 97 -2.25 -24.13 1.52
C ILE A 97 -3.55 -23.62 2.18
N HIS A 98 -3.88 -24.17 3.35
CA HIS A 98 -5.06 -23.72 4.07
C HIS A 98 -4.94 -22.25 4.49
N PRO A 99 -5.94 -21.38 4.29
CA PRO A 99 -5.85 -19.94 4.56
C PRO A 99 -5.41 -19.56 5.98
N SER A 100 -5.70 -20.39 6.98
CA SER A 100 -5.25 -20.19 8.37
C SER A 100 -3.73 -20.38 8.58
N ARG A 101 -3.03 -20.92 7.61
CA ARG A 101 -1.56 -21.07 7.63
C ARG A 101 -0.83 -19.96 6.89
N ILE A 102 -1.56 -19.02 6.35
CA ILE A 102 -1.02 -17.86 5.63
C ILE A 102 -1.29 -16.63 6.48
N ALA A 103 -0.27 -15.81 6.67
CA ALA A 103 -0.37 -14.57 7.43
C ALA A 103 0.11 -13.38 6.60
N VAL A 104 -0.36 -12.18 6.94
CA VAL A 104 0.11 -10.91 6.40
C VAL A 104 0.98 -10.22 7.44
N VAL A 105 2.18 -9.81 7.07
CA VAL A 105 3.01 -8.91 7.87
C VAL A 105 3.38 -7.73 6.99
N LEU A 106 2.90 -6.54 7.34
CA LEU A 106 3.06 -5.35 6.53
C LEU A 106 3.49 -4.16 7.38
N GLY A 107 4.73 -3.72 7.22
CA GLY A 107 5.27 -2.56 7.94
C GLY A 107 4.78 -1.23 7.35
N THR A 108 4.51 -0.26 8.22
CA THR A 108 4.22 1.13 7.85
C THR A 108 4.82 2.08 8.86
N GLY A 109 5.17 3.31 8.44
CA GLY A 109 5.64 4.33 9.36
C GLY A 109 4.53 4.98 10.19
N ILE A 110 3.33 5.18 9.60
CA ILE A 110 2.27 5.97 10.22
C ILE A 110 0.88 5.35 10.01
N GLY A 111 0.68 4.65 8.89
CA GLY A 111 -0.65 4.24 8.44
C GLY A 111 -1.29 5.27 7.50
N GLY A 112 -2.58 5.52 7.65
CA GLY A 112 -3.39 6.35 6.77
C GLY A 112 -3.27 7.85 6.98
N LEU A 113 -2.07 8.40 6.82
CA LEU A 113 -1.78 9.83 7.03
C LEU A 113 -2.61 10.74 6.12
N SER A 114 -2.84 10.34 4.86
CA SER A 114 -3.67 11.12 3.91
C SER A 114 -5.09 11.25 4.43
N THR A 115 -5.68 10.14 4.86
CA THR A 115 -7.01 10.12 5.47
C THR A 115 -7.08 11.00 6.72
N MET A 116 -6.09 10.91 7.61
CA MET A 116 -6.03 11.72 8.82
C MET A 116 -6.05 13.22 8.50
N HIS A 117 -5.21 13.64 7.54
CA HIS A 117 -5.12 15.04 7.13
C HIS A 117 -6.44 15.54 6.51
N GLU A 118 -6.98 14.80 5.54
CA GLU A 118 -8.24 15.15 4.88
C GLU A 118 -9.39 15.25 5.86
N GLN A 119 -9.53 14.30 6.77
CA GLN A 119 -10.63 14.29 7.74
C GLN A 119 -10.47 15.35 8.83
N HIS A 120 -9.23 15.72 9.17
CA HIS A 120 -8.98 16.87 10.02
C HIS A 120 -9.47 18.18 9.38
N LEU A 121 -9.19 18.39 8.11
CA LEU A 121 -9.72 19.55 7.36
C LEU A 121 -11.26 19.54 7.31
N GLN A 122 -11.87 18.38 7.01
CA GLN A 122 -13.34 18.26 7.02
C GLN A 122 -13.94 18.63 8.38
N LEU A 123 -13.31 18.19 9.48
CA LEU A 123 -13.76 18.52 10.82
C LEU A 123 -13.66 20.03 11.12
N THR A 124 -12.53 20.64 10.79
CA THR A 124 -12.25 22.05 11.15
C THR A 124 -13.01 23.04 10.28
N GLU A 125 -13.22 22.74 9.01
CA GLU A 125 -13.88 23.62 8.05
C GLU A 125 -15.38 23.34 7.90
N GLY A 126 -15.77 22.06 7.99
CA GLY A 126 -17.14 21.61 7.71
C GLY A 126 -17.93 21.11 8.92
N GLY A 127 -17.25 20.92 10.06
CA GLY A 127 -17.85 20.39 11.29
C GLY A 127 -17.94 18.86 11.34
N PRO A 128 -18.38 18.30 12.49
CA PRO A 128 -18.36 16.87 12.74
C PRO A 128 -19.18 16.04 11.77
N ASP A 129 -20.27 16.59 11.24
CA ASP A 129 -21.16 15.89 10.30
C ASP A 129 -20.51 15.63 8.92
N ARG A 130 -19.38 16.28 8.64
CA ARG A 130 -18.62 16.10 7.41
C ARG A 130 -17.56 15.02 7.50
N VAL A 131 -17.22 14.58 8.71
CA VAL A 131 -16.20 13.55 8.92
C VAL A 131 -16.69 12.18 8.45
N ASN A 132 -15.89 11.52 7.64
CA ASN A 132 -16.21 10.20 7.14
C ASN A 132 -16.26 9.18 8.29
N PRO A 133 -17.35 8.41 8.49
CA PRO A 133 -17.44 7.40 9.53
C PRO A 133 -16.38 6.28 9.39
N LEU A 134 -15.80 6.09 8.19
CA LEU A 134 -14.71 5.15 7.95
C LEU A 134 -13.33 5.74 8.26
N THR A 135 -13.24 6.94 8.82
CA THR A 135 -11.95 7.59 9.13
C THR A 135 -11.04 6.67 9.94
N VAL A 136 -11.53 6.14 11.06
CA VAL A 136 -10.71 5.27 11.93
C VAL A 136 -10.28 3.99 11.20
N PRO A 137 -11.17 3.19 10.60
CA PRO A 137 -10.77 2.01 9.81
C PRO A 137 -9.79 2.30 8.67
N MET A 138 -9.76 3.50 8.13
CA MET A 138 -8.87 3.89 7.03
C MET A 138 -7.50 4.38 7.52
N LEU A 139 -7.46 5.03 8.69
CA LEU A 139 -6.23 5.68 9.16
C LEU A 139 -5.34 4.78 10.03
N ILE A 140 -5.88 3.77 10.70
CA ILE A 140 -5.11 2.93 11.63
C ILE A 140 -3.97 2.19 10.89
N PRO A 141 -2.81 2.01 11.54
CA PRO A 141 -1.62 1.43 10.88
C PRO A 141 -1.84 0.00 10.37
N ASP A 142 -2.71 -0.78 10.98
CA ASP A 142 -3.01 -2.16 10.58
C ASP A 142 -4.04 -2.29 9.44
N ALA A 143 -4.69 -1.18 9.04
CA ALA A 143 -5.64 -1.18 7.94
C ALA A 143 -5.08 -1.79 6.63
N PRO A 144 -3.85 -1.48 6.19
CA PRO A 144 -3.28 -2.08 4.99
C PRO A 144 -3.13 -3.60 5.09
N ALA A 145 -2.64 -4.12 6.22
CA ALA A 145 -2.48 -5.57 6.43
C ALA A 145 -3.84 -6.28 6.50
N GLY A 146 -4.81 -5.68 7.19
CA GLY A 146 -6.18 -6.19 7.27
C GLY A 146 -6.86 -6.23 5.90
N GLN A 147 -6.72 -5.19 5.08
CA GLN A 147 -7.30 -5.16 3.74
C GLN A 147 -6.68 -6.19 2.80
N VAL A 148 -5.36 -6.40 2.85
CA VAL A 148 -4.68 -7.46 2.09
C VAL A 148 -5.19 -8.83 2.55
N ALA A 149 -5.32 -9.06 3.85
CA ALA A 149 -5.83 -10.33 4.38
C ALA A 149 -7.26 -10.62 3.90
N ILE A 150 -8.14 -9.62 3.92
CA ILE A 150 -9.53 -9.75 3.45
C ILE A 150 -9.57 -10.03 1.94
N ASP A 151 -8.81 -9.28 1.14
CA ASP A 151 -8.82 -9.40 -0.31
C ASP A 151 -8.30 -10.76 -0.80
N LEU A 152 -7.27 -11.28 -0.15
CA LEU A 152 -6.64 -12.56 -0.50
C LEU A 152 -7.23 -13.76 0.26
N GLY A 153 -8.22 -13.55 1.13
CA GLY A 153 -8.84 -14.62 1.92
C GLY A 153 -7.92 -15.23 2.99
N ILE A 154 -6.91 -14.50 3.46
CA ILE A 154 -5.93 -14.96 4.44
C ILE A 154 -6.52 -14.95 5.84
N GLN A 155 -6.29 -16.02 6.61
CA GLN A 155 -6.91 -16.22 7.94
C GLN A 155 -5.88 -16.53 9.05
N GLY A 156 -4.60 -16.57 8.74
CA GLY A 156 -3.53 -16.88 9.71
C GLY A 156 -3.06 -15.68 10.54
N GLY A 157 -3.67 -14.53 10.34
CA GLY A 157 -3.39 -13.29 11.06
C GLY A 157 -2.88 -12.17 10.16
N ALA A 158 -3.07 -10.93 10.63
CA ALA A 158 -2.55 -9.73 10.01
C ALA A 158 -1.80 -8.91 11.06
N HIS A 159 -0.54 -8.61 10.80
CA HIS A 159 0.34 -7.91 11.74
C HIS A 159 0.98 -6.71 11.06
N THR A 160 1.06 -5.60 11.78
CA THR A 160 1.67 -4.37 11.27
C THR A 160 2.72 -3.85 12.24
N PRO A 161 4.01 -4.11 12.00
CA PRO A 161 5.06 -3.38 12.69
C PRO A 161 5.04 -1.91 12.25
N VAL A 162 5.06 -1.03 13.24
CA VAL A 162 5.10 0.43 13.07
C VAL A 162 6.41 0.94 13.62
N SER A 163 7.13 1.75 12.86
CA SER A 163 8.43 2.31 13.26
C SER A 163 8.54 3.80 12.90
#